data_4696ce194f61e14dd07ff48d69e1447d
#
_entry.id   4696ce194f61e14dd07ff48d69e1447d
#
_cell.length_a   1.000
_cell.length_b   1.000
_cell.length_c   1.000
_cell.angle_alpha   90.00
_cell.angle_beta   90.00
_cell.angle_gamma   90.00
#
_symmetry.space_group_name_H-M   'P 1'
#
loop_
_entity.id
_entity.type
_entity.pdbx_description
1 polymer ?
#
loop_
_entity_poly.entity_id
_entity_poly.type
_entity_poly.pdbx_seq_one_letter_code
_entity_poly.pdbx_strand_id
1 'polypeptide(L)' 'MSFRISYAPPADDTLAKMRGSEVFRDEMARTLGLDPYGHGSSAVKSERDRREATVAGAIVLYYVSGSVLIVTVVRLVPLP' A
#
# COMPACT_ATOMS: atom_id res chain seq x y z
N MET A 1 -16.50 3.99 2.42
CA MET A 1 -15.53 5.10 2.36
C MET A 1 -14.21 4.58 1.78
N SER A 2 -13.61 5.28 0.85
CA SER A 2 -12.39 4.81 0.22
C SER A 2 -11.24 5.81 0.41
N PHE A 3 -10.03 5.25 0.51
CA PHE A 3 -8.80 6.03 0.60
C PHE A 3 -8.18 6.14 -0.77
N ARG A 4 -7.62 7.30 -1.07
CA ARG A 4 -6.80 7.46 -2.27
C ARG A 4 -5.42 6.88 -1.99
N ILE A 5 -4.87 6.11 -2.93
CA ILE A 5 -3.55 5.53 -2.79
C ILE A 5 -2.55 6.35 -3.56
N SER A 6 -1.52 6.82 -2.86
CA SER A 6 -0.43 7.60 -3.43
C SER A 6 0.86 6.79 -3.30
N TYR A 7 1.72 6.85 -4.30
CA TYR A 7 3.00 6.14 -4.30
C TYR A 7 4.13 7.15 -4.27
N ALA A 8 4.80 7.21 -3.13
CA ALA A 8 5.94 8.11 -2.93
C ALA A 8 7.26 7.43 -3.33
N PRO A 9 8.33 8.16 -3.61
CA PRO A 9 9.63 7.54 -3.85
C PRO A 9 10.14 6.78 -2.62
N PRO A 10 10.75 5.61 -2.77
CA PRO A 10 11.07 4.94 -4.04
C PRO A 10 9.98 4.00 -4.57
N ALA A 11 8.82 3.94 -3.90
CA ALA A 11 7.74 3.02 -4.29
C ALA A 11 7.21 3.33 -5.70
N ASP A 12 7.11 4.59 -6.06
CA ASP A 12 6.63 5.00 -7.37
C ASP A 12 7.50 4.45 -8.50
N ASP A 13 8.81 4.46 -8.32
CA ASP A 13 9.75 3.94 -9.29
C ASP A 13 9.67 2.41 -9.41
N THR A 14 9.56 1.74 -8.26
CA THR A 14 9.37 0.30 -8.24
C THR A 14 8.08 -0.09 -8.97
N LEU A 15 7.00 0.63 -8.71
CA LEU A 15 5.71 0.37 -9.36
C LEU A 15 5.81 0.53 -10.88
N ALA A 16 6.52 1.55 -11.35
CA ALA A 16 6.69 1.79 -12.78
C ALA A 16 7.41 0.64 -13.48
N LYS A 17 8.25 -0.08 -12.76
CA LYS A 17 9.02 -1.21 -13.30
C LYS A 17 8.37 -2.56 -13.10
N MET A 18 7.27 -2.62 -12.37
CA MET A 18 6.60 -3.89 -12.08
C MET A 18 5.80 -4.40 -13.26
N ARG A 19 5.86 -5.71 -13.49
CA ARG A 19 4.92 -6.37 -14.39
C ARG A 19 3.55 -6.39 -13.75
N GLY A 20 2.52 -6.13 -14.54
CA GLY A 20 1.16 -6.16 -14.05
C GLY A 20 0.86 -5.04 -13.08
N SER A 21 1.50 -3.88 -13.24
CA SER A 21 1.29 -2.75 -12.33
C SER A 21 -0.18 -2.30 -12.28
N GLU A 22 -0.92 -2.44 -13.38
CA GLU A 22 -2.35 -2.09 -13.39
C GLU A 22 -3.15 -3.04 -12.52
N VAL A 23 -2.86 -4.34 -12.59
CA VAL A 23 -3.51 -5.34 -11.74
C VAL A 23 -3.17 -5.08 -10.27
N PHE A 24 -1.92 -4.73 -9.99
CA PHE A 24 -1.48 -4.40 -8.65
C PHE A 24 -2.22 -3.17 -8.11
N ARG A 25 -2.32 -2.12 -8.91
CA ARG A 25 -3.05 -0.90 -8.52
C ARG A 25 -4.52 -1.19 -8.23
N ASP A 26 -5.16 -2.02 -9.05
CA ASP A 26 -6.55 -2.41 -8.83
C ASP A 26 -6.71 -3.18 -7.53
N GLU A 27 -5.80 -4.10 -7.26
CA GLU A 27 -5.85 -4.89 -6.03
C GLU A 27 -5.63 -4.00 -4.80
N MET A 28 -4.70 -3.06 -4.89
CA MET A 28 -4.48 -2.08 -3.82
C MET A 28 -5.75 -1.27 -3.54
N ALA A 29 -6.41 -0.82 -4.59
CA ALA A 29 -7.64 -0.03 -4.44
C ALA A 29 -8.76 -0.84 -3.78
N ARG A 30 -8.87 -2.12 -4.12
CA ARG A 30 -9.92 -2.99 -3.59
C ARG A 30 -9.64 -3.52 -2.19
N THR A 31 -8.41 -3.45 -1.75
CA THR A 31 -8.01 -3.93 -0.42
C THR A 31 -7.69 -2.75 0.49
N LEU A 32 -6.48 -2.24 0.42
CA LEU A 32 -6.04 -1.16 1.31
C LEU A 32 -6.77 0.15 1.05
N GLY A 33 -7.25 0.36 -0.16
CA GLY A 33 -8.04 1.55 -0.47
C GLY A 33 -9.39 1.57 0.23
N LEU A 34 -9.95 0.39 0.58
CA LEU A 34 -11.20 0.29 1.31
C LEU A 34 -10.97 0.15 2.81
N ASP A 35 -9.93 -0.56 3.20
CA ASP A 35 -9.62 -0.79 4.62
C ASP A 35 -8.09 -0.90 4.81
N PRO A 36 -7.41 0.21 5.02
CA PRO A 36 -5.95 0.19 5.18
C PRO A 36 -5.46 -0.45 6.46
N TYR A 37 -6.34 -0.71 7.42
CA TYR A 37 -5.99 -1.38 8.67
C TYR A 37 -6.31 -2.87 8.64
N GLY A 38 -6.96 -3.34 7.59
CA GLY A 38 -7.33 -4.74 7.42
C GLY A 38 -6.42 -5.48 6.46
N HIS A 39 -6.97 -6.53 5.84
CA HIS A 39 -6.32 -7.32 4.79
C HIS A 39 -4.98 -7.92 5.19
N GLY A 40 -4.88 -8.36 6.45
CA GLY A 40 -3.66 -8.96 6.95
C GLY A 40 -2.54 -7.97 7.24
N SER A 41 -2.82 -6.68 7.23
CA SER A 41 -1.81 -5.67 7.54
C SER A 41 -1.44 -5.68 9.01
N SER A 42 -0.24 -5.26 9.32
CA SER A 42 0.23 -5.14 10.70
C SER A 42 0.93 -3.81 10.91
N ALA A 43 0.83 -3.31 12.14
CA ALA A 43 1.50 -2.07 12.53
C ALA A 43 3.01 -2.29 12.59
N VAL A 44 3.76 -1.32 12.09
CA VAL A 44 5.22 -1.34 12.11
C VAL A 44 5.68 -0.53 13.33
N LYS A 45 6.53 -1.14 14.15
CA LYS A 45 7.06 -0.50 15.37
C LYS A 45 5.97 0.02 16.30
N SER A 46 4.85 -0.70 16.36
CA SER A 46 3.69 -0.34 17.20
C SER A 46 3.02 0.99 16.82
N GLU A 47 3.33 1.55 15.67
CA GLU A 47 2.66 2.75 15.15
C GLU A 47 1.46 2.33 14.32
N ARG A 48 0.26 2.66 14.79
CA ARG A 48 -0.99 2.23 14.16
C ARG A 48 -1.08 2.62 12.68
N ASP A 49 -0.65 3.81 12.34
CA ASP A 49 -0.79 4.35 10.98
C ASP A 49 0.40 4.03 10.08
N ARG A 50 1.45 3.43 10.61
CA ARG A 50 2.58 2.95 9.85
C ARG A 50 2.46 1.44 9.74
N ARG A 51 2.21 0.96 8.52
CA ARG A 51 1.79 -0.42 8.35
C ARG A 51 2.51 -1.13 7.22
N GLU A 52 2.43 -2.46 7.26
CA GLU A 52 2.87 -3.26 6.13
C GLU A 52 1.84 -4.35 5.84
N ALA A 53 1.75 -4.73 4.58
CA ALA A 53 0.86 -5.79 4.13
C ALA A 53 1.44 -6.44 2.89
N THR A 54 0.99 -7.66 2.59
CA THR A 54 1.32 -8.32 1.33
C THR A 54 0.09 -8.23 0.42
N VAL A 55 0.27 -7.60 -0.73
CA VAL A 55 -0.81 -7.41 -1.70
C VAL A 55 -0.32 -7.86 -3.07
N ALA A 56 -1.08 -8.77 -3.70
CA ALA A 56 -0.80 -9.24 -5.06
C ALA A 56 0.66 -9.65 -5.28
N GLY A 57 1.26 -10.33 -4.32
CA GLY A 57 2.63 -10.82 -4.44
C GLY A 57 3.72 -9.79 -4.16
N ALA A 58 3.38 -8.68 -3.52
CA ALA A 58 4.38 -7.68 -3.13
C ALA A 58 4.18 -7.27 -1.68
N ILE A 59 5.28 -7.01 -0.98
CA ILE A 59 5.23 -6.43 0.35
C ILE A 59 5.11 -4.92 0.19
N VAL A 60 4.14 -4.34 0.88
CA VAL A 60 3.81 -2.93 0.79
C VAL A 60 4.03 -2.29 2.16
N LEU A 61 4.87 -1.26 2.22
CA LEU A 61 5.01 -0.44 3.42
C LEU A 61 4.34 0.89 3.15
N TYR A 62 3.47 1.32 4.06
CA TYR A 62 2.65 2.49 3.81
C TYR A 62 2.28 3.22 5.10
N TYR A 63 1.83 4.47 4.94
CA TYR A 63 1.28 5.28 6.01
C TYR A 63 -0.17 5.59 5.71
N VAL A 64 -0.98 5.63 6.77
CA VAL A 64 -2.39 5.97 6.65
C VAL A 64 -2.61 7.37 7.21
N SER A 65 -3.21 8.24 6.42
CA SER A 65 -3.60 9.59 6.84
C SER A 65 -5.12 9.65 6.88
N GLY A 66 -5.68 9.30 8.03
CA GLY A 66 -7.14 9.17 8.18
C GLY A 66 -7.90 10.47 8.02
N SER A 67 -7.29 11.59 8.39
CA SER A 67 -7.95 12.89 8.29
C SER A 67 -8.20 13.34 6.84
N VAL A 68 -7.37 12.90 5.91
CA VAL A 68 -7.50 13.25 4.49
C VAL A 68 -7.78 12.04 3.60
N LEU A 69 -7.95 10.87 4.19
CA LEU A 69 -8.26 9.61 3.50
C LEU A 69 -7.23 9.28 2.41
N ILE A 70 -5.96 9.31 2.78
CA ILE A 70 -4.86 8.96 1.87
C ILE A 70 -4.03 7.84 2.47
N VAL A 71 -3.71 6.85 1.65
CA VAL A 71 -2.71 5.82 1.93
C VAL A 71 -1.49 6.16 1.10
N THR A 72 -0.37 6.45 1.75
CA THR A 72 0.89 6.76 1.06
C THR A 72 1.81 5.55 1.12
N VAL A 73 2.02 4.93 -0.03
CA VAL A 73 2.94 3.80 -0.15
C VAL A 73 4.36 4.34 -0.28
N VAL A 74 5.23 3.94 0.64
CA VAL A 74 6.61 4.44 0.66
C VAL A 74 7.61 3.39 0.19
N ARG A 75 7.22 2.13 0.17
CA ARG A 75 8.11 1.06 -0.29
C ARG A 75 7.31 -0.11 -0.84
N LEU A 76 7.79 -0.65 -1.95
CA LEU A 76 7.26 -1.87 -2.56
C LEU A 76 8.40 -2.87 -2.72
N VAL A 77 8.14 -4.11 -2.32
CA VAL A 77 9.11 -5.19 -2.50
C VAL A 77 8.38 -6.33 -3.20
N PRO A 78 8.46 -6.40 -4.54
CA PRO A 78 7.86 -7.52 -5.26
C PRO A 78 8.52 -8.82 -4.83
N LEU A 79 7.71 -9.85 -4.57
CA LEU A 79 8.22 -11.17 -4.19
C LEU A 79 8.48 -11.99 -5.45
N PRO A 80 9.50 -12.88 -5.42
CA PRO A 80 9.81 -13.73 -6.57
C PRO A 80 8.71 -14.75 -6.88
#